data_06d9f792b30155bda44bd51b05dc6d59
#
_entry.id   06d9f792b30155bda44bd51b05dc6d59
#
_cell.length_a   1.000
_cell.length_b   1.000
_cell.length_c   1.000
_cell.angle_alpha   90.00
_cell.angle_beta   90.00
_cell.angle_gamma   90.00
#
_symmetry.space_group_name_H-M   'P 1'
#
loop_
_entity.id
_entity.type
_entity.pdbx_description
1 polymer ?
#
loop_
_entity_poly.entity_id
_entity_poly.type
_entity_poly.pdbx_seq_one_letter_code
_entity_poly.pdbx_strand_id
1 'polypeptide(L)'
;MYRAGLRLEQCETRTIPCPFAAAFREHGDVTRFAREAAPALRSWSESTFLAALSPDRSAEDRQKIIERYYDAYEAVLRENPTGYRGDYVEVYLTIAKTGA
;
A
#
# COMPACT_ATOMS: atom_id res chain seq x y z
N MET A 1 27.03 4.70 -8.83
CA MET A 1 26.32 5.90 -8.40
C MET A 1 27.08 7.18 -8.65
N TYR A 2 28.36 7.20 -8.36
CA TYR A 2 29.16 8.42 -8.53
C TYR A 2 29.51 8.76 -9.96
N ARG A 3 29.45 7.77 -10.85
CA ARG A 3 29.83 7.93 -12.26
C ARG A 3 28.98 8.93 -13.03
N ALA A 4 27.74 9.16 -12.59
CA ALA A 4 26.85 10.08 -13.28
C ALA A 4 27.00 11.54 -12.81
N GLY A 5 28.06 11.85 -12.06
CA GLY A 5 28.24 13.18 -11.48
C GLY A 5 27.27 13.49 -10.38
N LEU A 6 26.76 12.45 -9.71
CA LEU A 6 25.86 12.57 -8.55
C LEU A 6 26.53 12.04 -7.31
N ARG A 7 26.28 12.69 -6.21
CA ARG A 7 26.77 12.25 -4.90
C ARG A 7 25.62 12.24 -3.90
N LEU A 8 25.47 11.11 -3.21
CA LEU A 8 24.54 11.01 -2.12
C LEU A 8 25.09 11.72 -0.89
N GLU A 9 24.43 12.78 -0.44
CA GLU A 9 24.86 13.54 0.72
C GLU A 9 24.13 13.11 1.98
N GLN A 10 22.87 12.75 1.87
CA GLN A 10 22.05 12.39 3.01
C GLN A 10 21.03 11.34 2.62
N CYS A 11 20.83 10.40 3.52
CA CYS A 11 19.79 9.38 3.40
C CYS A 11 19.12 9.22 4.76
N GLU A 12 17.82 9.40 4.82
CA GLU A 12 17.07 9.17 6.04
C GLU A 12 15.76 8.45 5.75
N THR A 13 15.27 7.71 6.73
CA THR A 13 13.98 7.04 6.64
C THR A 13 13.00 7.67 7.60
N ARG A 14 11.73 7.70 7.21
CA ARG A 14 10.64 8.16 8.05
C ARG A 14 9.48 7.19 7.94
N THR A 15 8.83 6.94 9.07
CA THR A 15 7.60 6.16 9.10
C THR A 15 6.42 7.12 9.15
N ILE A 16 5.53 6.99 8.19
CA ILE A 16 4.31 7.81 8.12
C ILE A 16 3.15 6.93 8.56
N PRO A 17 2.47 7.26 9.67
CA PRO A 17 1.34 6.47 10.16
C PRO A 17 0.21 6.38 9.13
N CYS A 18 -0.44 5.23 9.09
CA CYS A 18 -1.60 5.03 8.23
C CYS A 18 -2.75 5.95 8.67
N PRO A 19 -3.29 6.79 7.78
CA PRO A 19 -4.36 7.73 8.16
C PRO A 19 -5.65 7.01 8.56
N PHE A 20 -5.93 5.84 7.99
CA PHE A 20 -7.13 5.09 8.31
C PHE A 20 -7.06 4.49 9.72
N ALA A 21 -5.89 3.97 10.11
CA ALA A 21 -5.67 3.45 11.45
C ALA A 21 -5.75 4.57 12.49
N ALA A 22 -5.20 5.75 12.19
CA ALA A 22 -5.27 6.90 13.07
C ALA A 22 -6.71 7.36 13.27
N ALA A 23 -7.48 7.46 12.17
CA ALA A 23 -8.88 7.83 12.23
C ALA A 23 -9.71 6.80 13.01
N PHE A 24 -9.42 5.51 12.85
CA PHE A 24 -10.11 4.46 13.59
C PHE A 24 -9.93 4.60 15.10
N ARG A 25 -8.74 4.97 15.55
CA ARG A 25 -8.50 5.20 16.98
C ARG A 25 -9.37 6.30 17.56
N GLU A 26 -9.80 7.25 16.73
CA GLU A 26 -10.67 8.35 17.15
C GLU A 26 -12.14 7.99 17.10
N HIS A 27 -12.63 7.40 15.98
CA HIS A 27 -14.06 7.15 15.83
C HIS A 27 -14.51 5.76 16.30
N GLY A 28 -13.62 4.77 16.34
CA GLY A 28 -13.93 3.42 16.84
C GLY A 28 -14.90 2.62 15.98
N ASP A 29 -15.21 3.06 14.76
CA ASP A 29 -16.14 2.39 13.86
C ASP A 29 -15.39 1.42 12.96
N VAL A 30 -15.46 0.13 13.28
CA VAL A 30 -14.74 -0.94 12.58
C VAL A 30 -15.21 -1.06 11.13
N THR A 31 -16.49 -0.96 10.87
CA THR A 31 -17.04 -1.06 9.52
C THR A 31 -16.54 0.07 8.64
N ARG A 32 -16.54 1.27 9.16
CA ARG A 32 -16.02 2.44 8.47
C ARG A 32 -14.52 2.30 8.17
N PHE A 33 -13.75 1.85 9.17
CA PHE A 33 -12.31 1.63 8.99
C PHE A 33 -12.03 0.65 7.84
N ALA A 34 -12.69 -0.52 7.84
CA ALA A 34 -12.48 -1.53 6.82
C ALA A 34 -12.90 -1.03 5.44
N ARG A 35 -14.01 -0.30 5.35
CA ARG A 35 -14.52 0.25 4.11
C ARG A 35 -13.59 1.30 3.50
N GLU A 36 -12.89 2.05 4.33
CA GLU A 36 -11.95 3.07 3.86
C GLU A 36 -10.57 2.49 3.56
N ALA A 37 -10.08 1.56 4.38
CA ALA A 37 -8.74 1.00 4.24
C ALA A 37 -8.62 0.01 3.08
N ALA A 38 -9.61 -0.83 2.85
CA ALA A 38 -9.55 -1.85 1.80
C ALA A 38 -9.41 -1.25 0.39
N PRO A 39 -10.20 -0.24 -0.02
CA PRO A 39 -10.01 0.38 -1.32
C PRO A 39 -8.65 1.06 -1.50
N ALA A 40 -8.08 1.59 -0.44
CA ALA A 40 -6.76 2.21 -0.50
C ALA A 40 -5.69 1.16 -0.84
N LEU A 41 -5.75 -0.02 -0.22
CA LEU A 41 -4.85 -1.13 -0.56
C LEU A 41 -5.06 -1.56 -2.01
N ARG A 42 -6.32 -1.71 -2.42
CA ARG A 42 -6.67 -2.14 -3.76
C ARG A 42 -6.11 -1.21 -4.83
N SER A 43 -6.13 0.09 -4.60
CA SER A 43 -5.73 1.09 -5.58
C SER A 43 -4.29 0.92 -6.07
N TRP A 44 -3.38 0.41 -5.22
CA TRP A 44 -1.98 0.24 -5.62
C TRP A 44 -1.55 -1.22 -5.76
N SER A 45 -2.36 -2.18 -5.34
CA SER A 45 -1.98 -3.60 -5.39
C SER A 45 -2.75 -4.41 -6.43
N GLU A 46 -3.89 -3.93 -6.93
CA GLU A 46 -4.75 -4.70 -7.83
C GLU A 46 -4.05 -5.13 -9.11
N SER A 47 -3.31 -4.24 -9.75
CA SER A 47 -2.61 -4.56 -10.99
C SER A 47 -1.56 -5.66 -10.79
N THR A 48 -0.88 -5.66 -9.66
CA THR A 48 0.11 -6.68 -9.32
C THR A 48 -0.55 -8.05 -9.17
N PHE A 49 -1.68 -8.11 -8.47
CA PHE A 49 -2.40 -9.37 -8.29
C PHE A 49 -3.01 -9.87 -9.58
N LEU A 50 -3.55 -8.99 -10.42
CA LEU A 50 -4.06 -9.37 -11.74
C LEU A 50 -2.96 -9.97 -12.61
N ALA A 51 -1.77 -9.38 -12.59
CA ALA A 51 -0.64 -9.87 -13.36
C ALA A 51 -0.16 -11.25 -12.88
N ALA A 52 -0.38 -11.59 -11.61
CA ALA A 52 0.01 -12.88 -11.03
C ALA A 52 -0.96 -14.01 -11.38
N LEU A 53 -2.17 -13.70 -11.83
CA LEU A 53 -3.14 -14.72 -12.22
C LEU A 53 -2.77 -15.33 -13.59
N SER A 54 -3.16 -16.61 -13.79
CA SER A 54 -2.87 -17.30 -15.03
C SER A 54 -3.42 -16.55 -16.24
N PRO A 55 -2.63 -16.39 -17.33
CA PRO A 55 -3.10 -15.73 -18.53
C PRO A 55 -4.18 -16.55 -19.27
N ASP A 56 -4.33 -17.85 -18.92
CA ASP A 56 -5.36 -18.69 -19.51
C ASP A 56 -6.74 -18.40 -18.97
N ARG A 57 -6.85 -17.67 -17.86
CA ARG A 57 -8.14 -17.28 -17.31
C ARG A 57 -8.74 -16.15 -18.12
N SER A 58 -10.09 -16.17 -18.29
CA SER A 58 -10.77 -15.05 -18.93
C SER A 58 -10.66 -13.77 -18.10
N ALA A 59 -10.84 -12.62 -18.73
CA ALA A 59 -10.84 -11.34 -18.02
C ALA A 59 -11.92 -11.30 -16.94
N GLU A 60 -13.10 -11.86 -17.24
CA GLU A 60 -14.21 -11.94 -16.30
C GLU A 60 -13.88 -12.80 -15.09
N ASP A 61 -13.26 -13.98 -15.31
CA ASP A 61 -12.85 -14.87 -14.24
C ASP A 61 -11.80 -14.23 -13.33
N ARG A 62 -10.82 -13.54 -13.92
CA ARG A 62 -9.78 -12.83 -13.19
C ARG A 62 -10.38 -11.73 -12.33
N GLN A 63 -11.35 -10.99 -12.87
CA GLN A 63 -12.02 -9.92 -12.13
C GLN A 63 -12.80 -10.48 -10.94
N LYS A 64 -13.48 -11.61 -11.10
CA LYS A 64 -14.19 -12.27 -9.99
C LYS A 64 -13.25 -12.68 -8.86
N ILE A 65 -12.08 -13.21 -9.20
CA ILE A 65 -11.09 -13.60 -8.20
C ILE A 65 -10.62 -12.37 -7.44
N ILE A 66 -10.34 -11.28 -8.12
CA ILE A 66 -9.89 -10.02 -7.49
C ILE A 66 -10.97 -9.46 -6.57
N GLU A 67 -12.22 -9.45 -7.00
CA GLU A 67 -13.34 -8.98 -6.16
C GLU A 67 -13.44 -9.81 -4.87
N ARG A 68 -13.37 -11.12 -4.98
CA ARG A 68 -13.40 -12.01 -3.80
C ARG A 68 -12.23 -11.76 -2.87
N TYR A 69 -11.05 -11.51 -3.42
CA TYR A 69 -9.86 -11.24 -2.62
C TYR A 69 -10.05 -10.00 -1.77
N TYR A 70 -10.49 -8.89 -2.38
CA TYR A 70 -10.64 -7.64 -1.64
C TYR A 70 -11.84 -7.63 -0.71
N ASP A 71 -12.91 -8.36 -1.04
CA ASP A 71 -14.03 -8.56 -0.13
C ASP A 71 -13.59 -9.34 1.13
N ALA A 72 -12.79 -10.39 0.94
CA ALA A 72 -12.21 -11.14 2.05
C ALA A 72 -11.26 -10.28 2.88
N TYR A 73 -10.46 -9.46 2.23
CA TYR A 73 -9.55 -8.54 2.90
C TYR A 73 -10.30 -7.54 3.78
N GLU A 74 -11.38 -6.95 3.25
CA GLU A 74 -12.21 -6.04 4.04
C GLU A 74 -12.83 -6.73 5.26
N ALA A 75 -13.30 -7.99 5.10
CA ALA A 75 -13.83 -8.77 6.21
C ALA A 75 -12.79 -9.02 7.29
N VAL A 76 -11.55 -9.33 6.89
CA VAL A 76 -10.44 -9.53 7.85
C VAL A 76 -10.14 -8.23 8.60
N LEU A 77 -10.18 -7.09 7.94
CA LEU A 77 -9.98 -5.79 8.59
C LEU A 77 -11.06 -5.51 9.63
N ARG A 78 -12.32 -5.88 9.35
CA ARG A 78 -13.41 -5.72 10.31
C ARG A 78 -13.24 -6.61 11.53
N GLU A 79 -12.74 -7.84 11.33
CA GLU A 79 -12.54 -8.79 12.41
C GLU A 79 -11.33 -8.48 13.28
N ASN A 80 -10.28 -7.91 12.68
CA ASN A 80 -9.03 -7.65 13.38
C ASN A 80 -8.43 -6.29 12.98
N PRO A 81 -9.10 -5.17 13.34
CA PRO A 81 -8.63 -3.84 12.94
C PRO A 81 -7.31 -3.45 13.61
N THR A 82 -7.02 -3.98 14.78
CA THR A 82 -5.78 -3.67 15.50
C THR A 82 -4.57 -4.39 14.92
N GLY A 83 -4.77 -5.44 14.13
CA GLY A 83 -3.71 -6.13 13.42
C GLY A 83 -3.24 -5.44 12.15
N TYR A 84 -3.97 -4.42 11.71
CA TYR A 84 -3.63 -3.70 10.49
C TYR A 84 -2.49 -2.73 10.73
N ARG A 85 -1.46 -2.84 9.90
CA ARG A 85 -0.30 -1.97 9.95
C ARG A 85 -0.01 -1.46 8.54
N GLY A 86 -0.72 -0.42 8.15
CA GLY A 86 -0.57 0.20 6.84
C GLY A 86 0.36 1.40 6.84
N ASP A 87 1.28 1.47 7.77
CA ASP A 87 2.22 2.57 7.85
C ASP A 87 3.14 2.60 6.64
N TYR A 88 3.48 3.79 6.19
CA TYR A 88 4.40 3.97 5.08
C TYR A 88 5.79 4.23 5.63
N VAL A 89 6.79 3.57 5.03
CA VAL A 89 8.19 3.88 5.28
C VAL A 89 8.72 4.58 4.04
N GLU A 90 9.15 5.82 4.21
CA GLU A 90 9.70 6.61 3.13
C GLU A 90 11.19 6.82 3.32
N VAL A 91 11.91 6.83 2.21
CA VAL A 91 13.34 7.11 2.17
C VAL A 91 13.55 8.45 1.49
N TYR A 92 14.18 9.37 2.20
CA TYR A 92 14.52 10.68 1.68
C TYR A 92 16.00 10.73 1.35
N LEU A 93 16.31 11.05 0.10
CA LEU A 93 17.68 11.16 -0.38
C LEU A 93 18.00 12.59 -0.75
N THR A 94 19.10 13.09 -0.22
CA THR A 94 19.66 14.38 -0.66
C THR A 94 20.83 14.08 -1.57
N ILE A 95 20.72 14.52 -2.82
CA ILE A 95 21.70 14.24 -3.86
C ILE A 95 22.20 15.56 -4.41
N ALA A 96 23.52 15.72 -4.44
CA ALA A 96 24.15 16.88 -5.05
C ALA A 96 24.72 16.50 -6.41
N LYS A 97 24.59 17.43 -7.37
CA LYS A 97 25.25 17.28 -8.65
C LYS A 97 26.71 17.69 -8.47
N THR A 98 27.63 16.78 -8.80
CA THR A 98 29.06 17.02 -8.68
C THR A 98 29.65 17.31 -10.06
N GLY A 99 30.62 18.21 -10.06
CA GLY A 99 31.45 18.47 -11.20
C GLY A 99 30.69 18.99 -12.41
N ALA A 100 31.35 19.22 -13.44
CA ALA A 100 30.81 19.76 -14.68
C ALA A 100 30.43 18.63 -15.63
#